data_9e46f0d1308e8a899018746c814fc91d
#
_entry.id   9e46f0d1308e8a899018746c814fc91d
#
_cell.length_a   1.000
_cell.length_b   1.000
_cell.length_c   1.000
_cell.angle_alpha   90.00
_cell.angle_beta   90.00
_cell.angle_gamma   90.00
#
_symmetry.space_group_name_H-M   'P 1'
#
loop_
_entity.id
_entity.type
_entity.pdbx_description
1 polymer ?
#
loop_
_entity_poly.entity_id
_entity_poly.type
_entity_poly.pdbx_seq_one_letter_code
_entity_poly.pdbx_strand_id
1 'polypeptide(L)'
;MVNKLENGKISDDCKRHFKAINDTLYILNGKWRVMIVACLASGKKRYLELQRIVEGIGPKMLSKELNQLELNGLITRSALKTRPVTVEYELTEYARSLKQLTDEMSVWGKQHRERVIKEMTAK
;
A
#
# COMPACT_ATOMS: atom_id res chain seq x y z
N MET A 1 8.96 -17.89 -13.85
CA MET A 1 9.77 -17.03 -13.00
C MET A 1 11.11 -16.74 -13.62
N VAL A 2 11.49 -15.49 -13.60
CA VAL A 2 12.56 -14.94 -14.45
C VAL A 2 13.80 -14.58 -13.65
N ASN A 3 14.44 -15.52 -13.03
CA ASN A 3 15.62 -15.29 -12.19
C ASN A 3 16.84 -16.03 -12.68
N LYS A 4 17.09 -15.91 -13.97
CA LYS A 4 18.21 -16.66 -14.55
C LYS A 4 19.36 -15.75 -14.91
N LEU A 5 20.56 -16.19 -14.54
CA LEU A 5 21.80 -15.64 -15.06
C LEU A 5 22.18 -16.44 -16.30
N GLU A 6 22.34 -15.74 -17.40
CA GLU A 6 22.81 -16.33 -18.66
C GLU A 6 24.25 -15.92 -18.86
N ASN A 7 25.16 -16.86 -18.89
CA ASN A 7 26.60 -16.59 -19.09
C ASN A 7 27.15 -15.55 -18.11
N GLY A 8 26.69 -15.60 -16.85
CA GLY A 8 27.09 -14.63 -15.82
C GLY A 8 26.43 -13.27 -15.95
N LYS A 9 25.51 -13.10 -16.89
CA LYS A 9 24.77 -11.84 -17.06
C LYS A 9 23.30 -12.03 -16.72
N ILE A 10 22.70 -10.95 -16.17
CA ILE A 10 21.28 -10.95 -15.85
C ILE A 10 20.48 -10.91 -17.16
N SER A 11 19.50 -11.80 -17.30
CA SER A 11 18.65 -11.85 -18.49
C SER A 11 17.78 -10.59 -18.59
N ASP A 12 17.31 -10.29 -19.81
CA ASP A 12 16.40 -9.16 -20.03
C ASP A 12 15.07 -9.33 -19.29
N ASP A 13 14.60 -10.57 -19.17
CA ASP A 13 13.39 -10.87 -18.40
C ASP A 13 13.58 -10.56 -16.91
N CYS A 14 14.75 -10.87 -16.37
CA CYS A 14 15.09 -10.54 -14.99
C CYS A 14 15.13 -9.03 -14.77
N LYS A 15 15.71 -8.29 -15.71
CA LYS A 15 15.77 -6.83 -15.65
C LYS A 15 14.37 -6.21 -15.68
N ARG A 16 13.49 -6.71 -16.54
CA ARG A 16 12.09 -6.23 -16.60
C ARG A 16 11.34 -6.53 -15.32
N HIS A 17 11.59 -7.69 -14.73
CA HIS A 17 11.00 -8.08 -13.47
C HIS A 17 11.39 -7.11 -12.35
N PHE A 18 12.67 -6.82 -12.22
CA PHE A 18 13.17 -5.88 -11.21
C PHE A 18 12.65 -4.47 -11.44
N LYS A 19 12.57 -4.04 -12.69
CA LYS A 19 12.04 -2.72 -13.03
C LYS A 19 10.58 -2.59 -12.61
N ALA A 20 9.78 -3.62 -12.85
CA ALA A 20 8.37 -3.62 -12.46
C ALA A 20 8.21 -3.53 -10.94
N ILE A 21 9.04 -4.27 -10.18
CA ILE A 21 9.03 -4.19 -8.72
C ILE A 21 9.40 -2.78 -8.27
N ASN A 22 10.43 -2.19 -8.87
CA ASN A 22 10.86 -0.83 -8.53
C ASN A 22 9.77 0.21 -8.82
N ASP A 23 9.05 0.06 -9.92
CA ASP A 23 7.95 0.96 -10.26
C ASP A 23 6.86 0.89 -9.19
N THR A 24 6.54 -0.30 -8.73
CA THR A 24 5.55 -0.50 -7.65
C THR A 24 6.02 0.12 -6.35
N LEU A 25 7.28 -0.10 -6.00
CA LEU A 25 7.86 0.47 -4.78
C LEU A 25 7.89 2.00 -4.83
N TYR A 26 8.10 2.57 -6.02
CA TYR A 26 8.08 4.01 -6.19
C TYR A 26 6.70 4.59 -5.88
N ILE A 27 5.65 3.96 -6.39
CA ILE A 27 4.26 4.40 -6.17
C ILE A 27 3.85 4.21 -4.70
N LEU A 28 4.23 3.09 -4.10
CA LEU A 28 3.87 2.74 -2.72
C LEU A 28 5.03 2.98 -1.75
N ASN A 29 5.79 4.04 -1.97
CA ASN A 29 6.97 4.36 -1.18
C ASN A 29 6.61 4.58 0.30
N GLY A 30 7.23 3.78 1.17
CA GLY A 30 7.06 3.87 2.62
C GLY A 30 5.83 3.14 3.13
N LYS A 31 5.85 2.83 4.41
CA LYS A 31 4.79 2.03 5.05
C LYS A 31 3.44 2.73 5.06
N TRP A 32 3.42 4.06 5.15
CA TRP A 32 2.16 4.78 5.30
C TRP A 32 1.27 4.69 4.06
N ARG A 33 1.87 4.78 2.86
CA ARG A 33 1.11 4.67 1.62
C ARG A 33 0.48 3.31 1.46
N VAL A 34 1.24 2.25 1.75
CA VAL A 34 0.73 0.88 1.70
C VAL A 34 -0.43 0.71 2.67
N MET A 35 -0.29 1.22 3.91
CA MET A 35 -1.32 1.10 4.93
C MET A 35 -2.59 1.87 4.53
N ILE A 36 -2.45 3.06 3.97
CA ILE A 36 -3.59 3.86 3.52
C ILE A 36 -4.32 3.14 2.36
N VAL A 37 -3.56 2.65 1.39
CA VAL A 37 -4.13 1.92 0.25
C VAL A 37 -4.86 0.66 0.74
N ALA A 38 -4.27 -0.09 1.64
CA ALA A 38 -4.90 -1.28 2.22
C ALA A 38 -6.21 -0.92 2.92
N CYS A 39 -6.23 0.18 3.65
CA CYS A 39 -7.43 0.66 4.33
C CYS A 39 -8.53 1.02 3.33
N LEU A 40 -8.18 1.77 2.29
CA LEU A 40 -9.13 2.19 1.27
C LEU A 40 -9.58 1.05 0.36
N ALA A 41 -8.83 -0.04 0.31
CA ALA A 41 -9.23 -1.22 -0.46
C ALA A 41 -10.50 -1.87 0.10
N SER A 42 -10.81 -1.67 1.38
CA SER A 42 -12.03 -2.16 1.98
C SER A 42 -13.24 -1.25 1.73
N GLY A 43 -13.02 -0.09 1.17
CA GLY A 43 -14.06 0.89 0.87
C GLY A 43 -13.61 2.30 1.16
N LYS A 44 -14.38 3.27 0.69
CA LYS A 44 -14.06 4.68 0.92
C LYS A 44 -14.09 5.03 2.40
N LYS A 45 -13.27 5.99 2.78
CA LYS A 45 -13.09 6.42 4.17
C LYS A 45 -13.00 7.94 4.26
N ARG A 46 -13.49 8.47 5.35
CA ARG A 46 -13.30 9.88 5.68
C ARG A 46 -11.93 10.09 6.30
N TYR A 47 -11.43 11.30 6.23
CA TYR A 47 -10.11 11.66 6.75
C TYR A 47 -9.90 11.18 8.20
N LEU A 48 -10.86 11.47 9.09
CA LEU A 48 -10.73 11.09 10.50
C LEU A 48 -10.78 9.58 10.71
N GLU A 49 -11.51 8.85 9.85
CA GLU A 49 -11.51 7.39 9.91
C GLU A 49 -10.14 6.83 9.54
N LEU A 50 -9.53 7.38 8.47
CA LEU A 50 -8.18 6.99 8.07
C LEU A 50 -7.17 7.24 9.19
N GLN A 51 -7.26 8.40 9.83
CA GLN A 51 -6.34 8.74 10.92
C GLN A 51 -6.47 7.78 12.09
N ARG A 52 -7.69 7.32 12.36
CA ARG A 52 -7.95 6.37 13.44
C ARG A 52 -7.48 4.96 13.09
N ILE A 53 -7.75 4.51 11.85
CA ILE A 53 -7.45 3.14 11.41
C ILE A 53 -5.97 2.95 11.16
N VAL A 54 -5.32 3.94 10.52
CA VAL A 54 -3.87 3.88 10.26
C VAL A 54 -3.15 4.31 11.53
N GLU A 55 -2.97 3.36 12.40
CA GLU A 55 -2.47 3.60 13.75
C GLU A 55 -1.08 4.23 13.73
N GLY A 56 -0.93 5.30 14.50
CA GLY A 56 0.36 5.99 14.66
C GLY A 56 0.64 7.10 13.67
N ILE A 57 -0.22 7.29 12.66
CA ILE A 57 0.01 8.35 11.69
C ILE A 57 -0.48 9.69 12.23
N GLY A 58 0.37 10.70 12.18
CA GLY A 58 -0.02 12.05 12.55
C GLY A 58 -0.76 12.76 11.40
N PRO A 59 -1.49 13.85 11.72
CA PRO A 59 -2.30 14.53 10.70
C PRO A 59 -1.47 15.13 9.57
N LYS A 60 -0.30 15.65 9.87
CA LYS A 60 0.58 16.23 8.86
C LYS A 60 1.07 15.18 7.86
N MET A 61 1.48 14.02 8.38
CA MET A 61 1.94 12.92 7.55
C MET A 61 0.79 12.34 6.72
N LEU A 62 -0.38 12.16 7.33
CA LEU A 62 -1.55 11.66 6.63
C LEU A 62 -1.92 12.57 5.46
N SER A 63 -1.98 13.88 5.68
CA SER A 63 -2.29 14.84 4.62
C SER A 63 -1.27 14.79 3.50
N LYS A 64 0.01 14.68 3.85
CA LYS A 64 1.10 14.60 2.87
C LYS A 64 0.97 13.35 2.00
N GLU A 65 0.75 12.21 2.64
CA GLU A 65 0.66 10.94 1.91
C GLU A 65 -0.61 10.87 1.05
N LEU A 66 -1.72 11.39 1.54
CA LEU A 66 -2.96 11.45 0.76
C LEU A 66 -2.79 12.33 -0.48
N ASN A 67 -2.10 13.47 -0.35
CA ASN A 67 -1.81 14.33 -1.49
C ASN A 67 -0.98 13.61 -2.54
N GLN A 68 0.04 12.86 -2.12
CA GLN A 68 0.90 12.12 -3.04
C GLN A 68 0.14 11.01 -3.76
N LEU A 69 -0.72 10.30 -3.04
CA LEU A 69 -1.54 9.25 -3.63
C LEU A 69 -2.52 9.84 -4.65
N GLU A 70 -3.10 10.97 -4.35
CA GLU A 70 -4.01 11.67 -5.25
C GLU A 70 -3.28 12.14 -6.51
N LEU A 71 -2.10 12.74 -6.35
CA LEU A 71 -1.28 13.20 -7.48
C LEU A 71 -0.88 12.04 -8.40
N ASN A 72 -0.66 10.86 -7.84
CA ASN A 72 -0.30 9.68 -8.61
C ASN A 72 -1.52 8.94 -9.19
N GLY A 73 -2.70 9.48 -9.00
CA GLY A 73 -3.92 8.90 -9.59
C GLY A 73 -4.42 7.64 -8.89
N LEU A 74 -4.00 7.39 -7.65
CA LEU A 74 -4.40 6.19 -6.93
C LEU A 74 -5.68 6.41 -6.12
N ILE A 75 -5.95 7.64 -5.70
CA ILE A 75 -7.14 7.95 -4.92
C ILE A 75 -7.81 9.22 -5.45
N THR A 76 -9.10 9.33 -5.18
CA THR A 76 -9.87 10.55 -5.38
C THR A 76 -10.30 11.10 -4.03
N ARG A 77 -10.47 12.41 -4.01
CA ARG A 77 -10.86 13.16 -2.84
C ARG A 77 -12.18 13.87 -3.14
N SER A 78 -13.16 13.71 -2.26
CA SER A 78 -14.48 14.36 -2.41
C SER A 78 -14.86 15.08 -1.13
N ALA A 79 -15.30 16.31 -1.27
CA ALA A 79 -15.87 17.06 -0.15
C ALA A 79 -17.34 16.68 0.00
N LEU A 80 -17.72 16.23 1.18
CA LEU A 80 -19.10 15.86 1.48
C LEU A 80 -19.87 17.09 1.92
N LYS A 81 -21.15 17.16 1.53
CA LYS A 81 -22.04 18.25 1.92
C LYS A 81 -22.60 18.02 3.33
N THR A 82 -21.69 17.87 4.29
CA THR A 82 -22.03 17.72 5.70
C THR A 82 -21.71 19.01 6.44
N ARG A 83 -22.18 19.14 7.69
CA ARG A 83 -21.87 20.29 8.54
C ARG A 83 -21.25 19.79 9.85
N PRO A 84 -19.94 20.02 10.08
CA PRO A 84 -18.99 20.67 9.16
C PRO A 84 -18.69 19.82 7.93
N VAL A 85 -18.15 20.46 6.88
CA VAL A 85 -17.75 19.77 5.67
C VAL A 85 -16.67 18.74 6.00
N THR A 86 -16.87 17.51 5.53
CA THR A 86 -15.89 16.43 5.68
C THR A 86 -15.36 16.00 4.32
N VAL A 87 -14.19 15.40 4.33
CA VAL A 87 -13.52 14.93 3.12
C VAL A 87 -13.47 13.43 3.12
N GLU A 88 -13.81 12.84 1.99
CA GLU A 88 -13.85 11.40 1.80
C GLU A 88 -12.87 10.99 0.71
N TYR A 89 -12.19 9.87 0.91
CA TYR A 89 -11.21 9.33 -0.01
C TYR A 89 -11.62 7.96 -0.49
N GLU A 90 -11.29 7.67 -1.73
CA GLU A 90 -11.64 6.40 -2.37
C GLU A 90 -10.54 6.00 -3.35
N LEU A 91 -10.26 4.70 -3.48
CA LEU A 91 -9.36 4.22 -4.52
C LEU A 91 -9.98 4.49 -5.90
N THR A 92 -9.15 4.91 -6.84
CA THR A 92 -9.57 5.01 -8.24
C THR A 92 -9.77 3.61 -8.82
N GLU A 93 -10.49 3.52 -9.93
CA GLU A 93 -10.65 2.25 -10.65
C GLU A 93 -9.28 1.64 -10.98
N TYR A 94 -8.35 2.49 -11.40
CA TYR A 94 -6.98 2.08 -11.70
C TYR A 94 -6.30 1.43 -10.49
N ALA A 95 -6.50 1.97 -9.30
CA ALA A 95 -5.81 1.52 -8.09
C ALA A 95 -6.45 0.30 -7.42
N ARG A 96 -7.64 -0.13 -7.86
CA ARG A 96 -8.36 -1.24 -7.21
C ARG A 96 -7.60 -2.55 -7.26
N SER A 97 -6.76 -2.75 -8.28
CA SER A 97 -5.92 -3.95 -8.38
C SER A 97 -4.90 -4.04 -7.24
N LEU A 98 -4.60 -2.93 -6.57
CA LEU A 98 -3.68 -2.93 -5.42
C LEU A 98 -4.25 -3.69 -4.23
N LYS A 99 -5.57 -3.92 -4.18
CA LYS A 99 -6.15 -4.73 -3.11
C LYS A 99 -5.56 -6.14 -3.09
N GLN A 100 -5.38 -6.74 -4.27
CA GLN A 100 -4.79 -8.07 -4.38
C GLN A 100 -3.37 -8.07 -3.82
N LEU A 101 -2.59 -7.04 -4.13
CA LEU A 101 -1.22 -6.92 -3.64
C LEU A 101 -1.19 -6.79 -2.11
N THR A 102 -1.98 -5.91 -1.54
CA THR A 102 -2.00 -5.71 -0.08
C THR A 102 -2.55 -6.93 0.64
N ASP A 103 -3.52 -7.65 0.05
CA ASP A 103 -4.02 -8.89 0.62
C ASP A 103 -2.91 -9.94 0.68
N GLU A 104 -2.12 -10.06 -0.39
CA GLU A 104 -0.98 -10.99 -0.41
C GLU A 104 0.09 -10.61 0.61
N MET A 105 0.35 -9.32 0.78
CA MET A 105 1.26 -8.85 1.82
C MET A 105 0.77 -9.25 3.21
N SER A 106 -0.53 -9.15 3.45
CA SER A 106 -1.14 -9.54 4.71
C SER A 106 -0.98 -11.04 4.96
N VAL A 107 -1.24 -11.86 3.96
CA VAL A 107 -1.09 -13.32 4.06
C VAL A 107 0.34 -13.68 4.41
N TRP A 108 1.29 -13.14 3.68
CA TRP A 108 2.71 -13.42 3.92
C TRP A 108 3.13 -12.97 5.32
N GLY A 109 2.70 -11.78 5.72
CA GLY A 109 3.05 -11.21 7.03
C GLY A 109 2.49 -12.02 8.20
N LYS A 110 1.29 -12.55 8.06
CA LYS A 110 0.70 -13.43 9.09
C LYS A 110 1.50 -14.70 9.26
N GLN A 111 1.88 -15.33 8.16
CA GLN A 111 2.69 -16.54 8.19
C GLN A 111 4.06 -16.26 8.81
N HIS A 112 4.65 -15.14 8.47
CA HIS A 112 5.94 -14.75 9.04
C HIS A 112 5.84 -14.53 10.56
N ARG A 113 4.78 -13.83 11.00
CA ARG A 113 4.57 -13.59 12.44
C ARG A 113 4.39 -14.90 13.20
N GLU A 114 3.63 -15.83 12.64
CA GLU A 114 3.43 -17.16 13.25
C GLU A 114 4.76 -17.91 13.39
N ARG A 115 5.59 -17.84 12.36
CA ARG A 115 6.92 -18.44 12.39
C ARG A 115 7.79 -17.83 13.49
N VAL A 116 7.82 -16.51 13.59
CA VAL A 116 8.61 -15.80 14.62
C VAL A 116 8.15 -16.20 16.03
N ILE A 117 6.85 -16.20 16.27
CA ILE A 117 6.29 -16.59 17.58
C ILE A 117 6.66 -18.03 17.90
N LYS A 118 6.53 -18.94 16.94
CA LYS A 118 6.85 -20.36 17.11
C LYS A 118 8.33 -20.55 17.45
N GLU A 119 9.25 -19.84 16.79
CA GLU A 119 10.67 -19.91 17.09
C GLU A 119 10.99 -19.36 18.47
N MET A 120 10.30 -18.30 18.91
CA MET A 120 10.50 -17.72 20.23
C MET A 120 10.03 -18.67 21.34
N THR A 121 8.96 -19.43 21.11
CA THR A 121 8.42 -20.37 22.12
C THR A 121 9.10 -21.72 22.11
N ALA A 122 9.88 -22.04 21.08
CA ALA A 122 10.60 -23.30 20.96
C ALA A 122 11.90 -23.34 21.80
N LYS A 123 12.31 -22.21 22.36
CA LYS A 123 13.54 -22.12 23.16
C LYS A 123 13.27 -22.35 24.64
#